data_b79f57d09e05ea78fb87ae8a043f1441
#
_entry.id   b79f57d09e05ea78fb87ae8a043f1441
#
_cell.length_a   1.000
_cell.length_b   1.000
_cell.length_c   1.000
_cell.angle_alpha   90.00
_cell.angle_beta   90.00
_cell.angle_gamma   90.00
#
_symmetry.space_group_name_H-M   'P 1'
#
loop_
_entity.id
_entity.type
_entity.pdbx_description
1 polymer ?
#
loop_
_entity_poly.entity_id
_entity_poly.type
_entity_poly.pdbx_seq_one_letter_code
_entity_poly.pdbx_strand_id
1 'polypeptide(L)'
;MLAKRIATALVLVPAVILGVLFLSPSWFSLIMGLMACVASWEYCKLIKLNGFSNKSFYIIVVLSGAFLLAISPSILKPALFLVCAWWLGALLVVVNFPKSATLLNNNIALSLVNGLFLLATMLASLAILHSQEKFLMLLLLFYIWAADIGAYF
;
A
#
# COMPACT_ATOMS: atom_id res chain seq x y z
N MET A 1 -25.73 -3.75 -9.95
CA MET A 1 -24.40 -3.68 -9.31
C MET A 1 -23.70 -2.34 -9.52
N LEU A 2 -23.77 -1.72 -10.70
CA LEU A 2 -23.13 -0.42 -11.02
C LEU A 2 -23.62 0.73 -10.12
N ALA A 3 -24.91 0.87 -9.91
CA ALA A 3 -25.49 1.95 -9.09
C ALA A 3 -24.95 1.98 -7.64
N LYS A 4 -24.73 0.81 -7.02
CA LYS A 4 -24.14 0.74 -5.66
C LYS A 4 -22.68 1.24 -5.65
N ARG A 5 -21.90 0.92 -6.68
CA ARG A 5 -20.51 1.38 -6.82
C ARG A 5 -20.42 2.89 -7.05
N ILE A 6 -21.32 3.43 -7.89
CA ILE A 6 -21.42 4.88 -8.10
C ILE A 6 -21.79 5.58 -6.79
N ALA A 7 -22.78 5.07 -6.05
CA ALA A 7 -23.21 5.66 -4.79
C ALA A 7 -22.07 5.65 -3.74
N THR A 8 -21.33 4.55 -3.61
CA THR A 8 -20.15 4.50 -2.71
C THR A 8 -19.05 5.44 -3.15
N ALA A 9 -18.77 5.55 -4.44
CA ALA A 9 -17.77 6.47 -4.96
C ALA A 9 -18.13 7.94 -4.71
N LEU A 10 -19.41 8.31 -4.90
CA LEU A 10 -19.91 9.68 -4.66
C LEU A 10 -19.73 10.13 -3.19
N VAL A 11 -19.71 9.20 -2.25
CA VAL A 11 -19.48 9.51 -0.83
C VAL A 11 -17.99 9.43 -0.50
N LEU A 12 -17.32 8.38 -0.97
CA LEU A 12 -15.94 8.08 -0.56
C LEU A 12 -14.93 9.05 -1.19
N VAL A 13 -15.12 9.43 -2.46
CA VAL A 13 -14.20 10.35 -3.16
C VAL A 13 -14.17 11.72 -2.50
N PRO A 14 -15.30 12.41 -2.23
CA PRO A 14 -15.27 13.67 -1.48
C PRO A 14 -14.70 13.52 -0.07
N ALA A 15 -15.02 12.44 0.65
CA ALA A 15 -14.50 12.21 1.99
C ALA A 15 -12.97 12.07 1.99
N VAL A 16 -12.40 11.36 1.01
CA VAL A 16 -10.94 11.23 0.86
C VAL A 16 -10.31 12.57 0.49
N ILE A 17 -10.88 13.31 -0.46
CA ILE A 17 -10.39 14.64 -0.85
C ILE A 17 -10.37 15.59 0.35
N LEU A 18 -11.46 15.65 1.10
CA LEU A 18 -11.55 16.46 2.32
C LEU A 18 -10.54 15.98 3.38
N GLY A 19 -10.37 14.68 3.55
CA GLY A 19 -9.36 14.12 4.43
C GLY A 19 -7.94 14.55 4.05
N VAL A 20 -7.59 14.48 2.77
CA VAL A 20 -6.26 14.92 2.32
C VAL A 20 -6.05 16.42 2.52
N LEU A 21 -7.06 17.24 2.25
CA LEU A 21 -6.91 18.70 2.32
C LEU A 21 -6.92 19.23 3.76
N PHE A 22 -7.80 18.71 4.61
CA PHE A 22 -8.10 19.32 5.92
C PHE A 22 -7.49 18.59 7.12
N LEU A 23 -7.13 17.31 7.00
CA LEU A 23 -6.48 16.63 8.11
C LEU A 23 -5.07 17.17 8.34
N SER A 24 -4.67 17.22 9.61
CA SER A 24 -3.28 17.45 9.96
C SER A 24 -2.44 16.20 9.62
N PRO A 25 -1.11 16.36 9.38
CA PRO A 25 -0.25 15.23 9.07
C PRO A 25 -0.32 14.09 10.10
N SER A 26 -0.47 14.41 11.38
CA SER A 26 -0.57 13.41 12.44
C SER A 26 -1.85 12.58 12.35
N TRP A 27 -3.01 13.23 12.16
CA TRP A 27 -4.28 12.53 12.00
C TRP A 27 -4.33 11.72 10.70
N PHE A 28 -3.78 12.27 9.62
CA PHE A 28 -3.67 11.53 8.35
C PHE A 28 -2.81 10.27 8.52
N SER A 29 -1.63 10.39 9.14
CA SER A 29 -0.74 9.24 9.39
C SER A 29 -1.38 8.19 10.30
N LEU A 30 -2.16 8.61 11.30
CA LEU A 30 -2.91 7.69 12.16
C LEU A 30 -3.94 6.88 11.37
N ILE A 31 -4.75 7.55 10.53
CA ILE A 31 -5.75 6.89 9.69
C ILE A 31 -5.08 5.93 8.71
N MET A 32 -3.99 6.37 8.05
CA MET A 32 -3.23 5.53 7.14
C MET A 32 -2.61 4.32 7.86
N GLY A 33 -2.15 4.50 9.10
CA GLY A 33 -1.68 3.41 9.95
C GLY A 33 -2.76 2.38 10.26
N LEU A 34 -3.98 2.83 10.59
CA LEU A 34 -5.13 1.93 10.80
C LEU A 34 -5.50 1.17 9.52
N MET A 35 -5.50 1.84 8.37
CA MET A 35 -5.73 1.18 7.07
C MET A 35 -4.61 0.17 6.76
N ALA A 36 -3.36 0.48 7.08
CA ALA A 36 -2.24 -0.43 6.93
C ALA A 36 -2.35 -1.66 7.84
N CYS A 37 -2.91 -1.54 9.03
CA CYS A 37 -3.22 -2.70 9.88
C CYS A 37 -4.19 -3.65 9.17
N VAL A 38 -5.28 -3.12 8.59
CA VAL A 38 -6.25 -3.93 7.86
C VAL A 38 -5.60 -4.56 6.62
N ALA A 39 -4.87 -3.77 5.82
CA ALA A 39 -4.18 -4.27 4.63
C ALA A 39 -3.16 -5.37 4.97
N SER A 40 -2.37 -5.20 6.04
CA SER A 40 -1.41 -6.19 6.51
C SER A 40 -2.10 -7.46 6.99
N TRP A 41 -3.25 -7.32 7.68
CA TRP A 41 -4.05 -8.47 8.11
C TRP A 41 -4.59 -9.27 6.93
N GLU A 42 -5.12 -8.59 5.90
CA GLU A 42 -5.60 -9.25 4.67
C GLU A 42 -4.42 -9.88 3.90
N TYR A 43 -3.28 -9.20 3.83
CA TYR A 43 -2.07 -9.75 3.22
C TYR A 43 -1.63 -11.05 3.93
N CYS A 44 -1.67 -11.10 5.26
CA CYS A 44 -1.39 -12.33 6.01
C CYS A 44 -2.32 -13.50 5.61
N LYS A 45 -3.59 -13.22 5.30
CA LYS A 45 -4.51 -14.25 4.79
C LYS A 45 -4.10 -14.75 3.42
N LEU A 46 -3.70 -13.84 2.52
CA LEU A 46 -3.25 -14.20 1.16
C LEU A 46 -2.04 -15.11 1.18
N ILE A 47 -1.07 -14.85 2.03
CA ILE A 47 0.13 -15.70 2.17
C ILE A 47 -0.07 -16.91 3.10
N LYS A 48 -1.31 -17.15 3.54
CA LYS A 48 -1.69 -18.25 4.44
C LYS A 48 -0.93 -18.26 5.77
N LEU A 49 -0.55 -17.08 6.27
CA LEU A 49 0.05 -16.96 7.60
C LEU A 49 -1.04 -17.21 8.67
N ASN A 50 -0.89 -18.28 9.44
CA ASN A 50 -1.85 -18.68 10.45
C ASN A 50 -1.44 -18.20 11.86
N GLY A 51 -2.44 -18.13 12.75
CA GLY A 51 -2.27 -17.68 14.13
C GLY A 51 -2.44 -16.17 14.30
N PHE A 52 -3.24 -15.79 15.30
CA PHE A 52 -3.49 -14.38 15.63
C PHE A 52 -2.18 -13.67 16.04
N SER A 53 -1.36 -14.32 16.87
CA SER A 53 -0.09 -13.76 17.33
C SER A 53 0.88 -13.45 16.16
N ASN A 54 1.02 -14.38 15.20
CA ASN A 54 1.91 -14.19 14.05
C ASN A 54 1.46 -13.02 13.16
N LYS A 55 0.15 -12.89 12.93
CA LYS A 55 -0.42 -11.78 12.17
C LYS A 55 -0.22 -10.44 12.88
N SER A 56 -0.48 -10.41 14.18
CA SER A 56 -0.28 -9.20 14.99
C SER A 56 1.19 -8.79 15.03
N PHE A 57 2.10 -9.74 15.18
CA PHE A 57 3.53 -9.49 15.11
C PHE A 57 3.95 -8.91 13.76
N TYR A 58 3.46 -9.49 12.67
CA TYR A 58 3.75 -8.98 11.32
C TYR A 58 3.25 -7.56 11.12
N ILE A 59 2.05 -7.22 11.59
CA ILE A 59 1.51 -5.86 11.52
C ILE A 59 2.43 -4.88 12.26
N ILE A 60 2.88 -5.24 13.47
CA ILE A 60 3.80 -4.41 14.25
C ILE A 60 5.10 -4.19 13.47
N VAL A 61 5.64 -5.23 12.84
CA VAL A 61 6.86 -5.12 12.02
C VAL A 61 6.65 -4.19 10.82
N VAL A 62 5.51 -4.28 10.13
CA VAL A 62 5.18 -3.38 9.00
C VAL A 62 5.07 -1.93 9.46
N LEU A 63 4.35 -1.66 10.55
CA LEU A 63 4.19 -0.31 11.09
C LEU A 63 5.52 0.27 11.58
N SER A 64 6.33 -0.54 12.26
CA SER A 64 7.67 -0.12 12.72
C SER A 64 8.60 0.18 11.54
N GLY A 65 8.56 -0.67 10.50
CA GLY A 65 9.32 -0.44 9.27
C GLY A 65 8.91 0.85 8.57
N ALA A 66 7.61 1.11 8.46
CA ALA A 66 7.09 2.36 7.89
C ALA A 66 7.50 3.60 8.70
N PHE A 67 7.45 3.51 10.02
CA PHE A 67 7.89 4.59 10.90
C PHE A 67 9.38 4.88 10.73
N LEU A 68 10.23 3.85 10.72
CA LEU A 68 11.67 3.99 10.50
C LEU A 68 12.00 4.61 9.13
N LEU A 69 11.29 4.22 8.08
CA LEU A 69 11.43 4.81 6.76
C LEU A 69 10.98 6.27 6.73
N ALA A 70 9.90 6.60 7.44
CA ALA A 70 9.37 7.97 7.48
C ALA A 70 10.33 8.96 8.18
N ILE A 71 11.03 8.53 9.22
CA ILE A 71 12.02 9.36 9.93
C ILE A 71 13.40 9.35 9.30
N SER A 72 13.65 8.51 8.29
CA SER A 72 14.95 8.33 7.64
C SER A 72 14.87 8.53 6.12
N PRO A 73 14.79 9.77 5.62
CA PRO A 73 14.68 10.05 4.18
C PRO A 73 15.84 9.49 3.34
N SER A 74 17.02 9.35 3.95
CA SER A 74 18.19 8.74 3.33
C SER A 74 18.01 7.25 2.99
N ILE A 75 17.18 6.55 3.76
CA ILE A 75 16.84 5.14 3.53
C ILE A 75 15.62 5.02 2.64
N LEU A 76 14.64 5.92 2.78
CA LEU A 76 13.41 5.89 1.99
C LEU A 76 13.68 6.06 0.49
N LYS A 77 14.53 7.00 0.09
CA LYS A 77 14.85 7.23 -1.33
C LYS A 77 15.35 5.97 -2.05
N PRO A 78 16.42 5.28 -1.59
CA PRO A 78 16.85 4.04 -2.22
C PRO A 78 15.79 2.93 -2.12
N ALA A 79 14.99 2.85 -1.05
CA ALA A 79 13.90 1.90 -0.93
C ALA A 79 12.84 2.10 -2.02
N LEU A 80 12.50 3.35 -2.36
CA LEU A 80 11.58 3.66 -3.45
C LEU A 80 12.13 3.22 -4.82
N PHE A 81 13.41 3.43 -5.10
CA PHE A 81 14.03 2.92 -6.33
C PHE A 81 13.96 1.40 -6.41
N LEU A 82 14.20 0.70 -5.30
CA LEU A 82 14.07 -0.76 -5.24
C LEU A 82 12.62 -1.20 -5.44
N VAL A 83 11.63 -0.48 -4.92
CA VAL A 83 10.19 -0.75 -5.19
C VAL A 83 9.88 -0.61 -6.67
N CYS A 84 10.38 0.44 -7.35
CA CYS A 84 10.19 0.60 -8.79
C CYS A 84 10.82 -0.58 -9.57
N ALA A 85 12.04 -0.97 -9.24
CA ALA A 85 12.70 -2.13 -9.85
C ALA A 85 11.92 -3.43 -9.59
N TRP A 86 11.38 -3.59 -8.37
CA TRP A 86 10.54 -4.73 -8.00
C TRP A 86 9.28 -4.80 -8.86
N TRP A 87 8.61 -3.67 -9.12
CA TRP A 87 7.42 -3.63 -9.97
C TRP A 87 7.72 -4.02 -11.42
N LEU A 88 8.89 -3.64 -11.96
CA LEU A 88 9.34 -4.12 -13.27
C LEU A 88 9.53 -5.64 -13.28
N GLY A 89 10.13 -6.20 -12.22
CA GLY A 89 10.23 -7.65 -12.03
C GLY A 89 8.86 -8.33 -11.92
N ALA A 90 7.94 -7.75 -11.16
CA ALA A 90 6.57 -8.25 -11.02
C ALA A 90 5.83 -8.26 -12.36
N LEU A 91 6.01 -7.25 -13.20
CA LEU A 91 5.45 -7.22 -14.56
C LEU A 91 5.94 -8.42 -15.39
N LEU A 92 7.23 -8.72 -15.33
CA LEU A 92 7.79 -9.90 -16.05
C LEU A 92 7.18 -11.22 -15.56
N VAL A 93 6.93 -11.32 -14.23
CA VAL A 93 6.26 -12.49 -13.64
C VAL A 93 4.82 -12.61 -14.14
N VAL A 94 4.08 -11.52 -14.22
CA VAL A 94 2.69 -11.50 -14.71
C VAL A 94 2.62 -11.86 -16.20
N VAL A 95 3.50 -11.30 -17.03
CA VAL A 95 3.55 -11.60 -18.49
C VAL A 95 3.85 -13.08 -18.75
N ASN A 96 4.66 -13.72 -17.89
CA ASN A 96 5.02 -15.13 -18.03
C ASN A 96 4.07 -16.09 -17.25
N PHE A 97 2.93 -15.60 -16.75
CA PHE A 97 1.94 -16.46 -16.11
C PHE A 97 1.32 -17.45 -17.14
N PRO A 98 1.05 -18.73 -16.81
CA PRO A 98 1.17 -19.36 -15.49
C PRO A 98 2.54 -19.99 -15.15
N LYS A 99 3.52 -19.98 -16.06
CA LYS A 99 4.82 -20.64 -15.84
C LYS A 99 5.58 -20.09 -14.63
N SER A 100 5.42 -18.78 -14.36
CA SER A 100 6.04 -18.08 -13.24
C SER A 100 5.33 -18.27 -11.89
N ALA A 101 4.12 -18.84 -11.88
CA ALA A 101 3.33 -18.99 -10.66
C ALA A 101 4.03 -19.82 -9.56
N THR A 102 4.86 -20.79 -9.96
CA THR A 102 5.62 -21.64 -9.03
C THR A 102 6.73 -20.87 -8.29
N LEU A 103 7.25 -19.78 -8.86
CA LEU A 103 8.32 -18.99 -8.26
C LEU A 103 7.87 -18.23 -7.00
N LEU A 104 6.59 -17.83 -6.94
CA LEU A 104 6.05 -17.03 -5.85
C LEU A 104 5.33 -17.86 -4.78
N ASN A 105 4.85 -19.06 -5.12
CA ASN A 105 3.90 -19.79 -4.30
C ASN A 105 4.52 -20.67 -3.21
N ASN A 106 5.85 -20.86 -3.19
CA ASN A 106 6.48 -21.87 -2.34
C ASN A 106 7.30 -21.32 -1.16
N ASN A 107 7.45 -20.00 -1.02
CA ASN A 107 8.30 -19.46 0.05
C ASN A 107 7.59 -18.36 0.84
N ILE A 108 7.05 -18.74 2.01
CA ILE A 108 6.37 -17.82 2.92
C ILE A 108 7.30 -16.70 3.40
N ALA A 109 8.60 -16.98 3.61
CA ALA A 109 9.56 -15.98 4.04
C ALA A 109 9.76 -14.90 2.97
N LEU A 110 9.85 -15.27 1.70
CA LEU A 110 9.92 -14.33 0.59
C LEU A 110 8.64 -13.48 0.51
N SER A 111 7.48 -14.09 0.70
CA SER A 111 6.21 -13.36 0.71
C SER A 111 6.13 -12.37 1.88
N LEU A 112 6.58 -12.74 3.08
CA LEU A 112 6.63 -11.84 4.24
C LEU A 112 7.55 -10.63 3.98
N VAL A 113 8.73 -10.85 3.42
CA VAL A 113 9.68 -9.79 3.07
C VAL A 113 9.10 -8.87 1.99
N ASN A 114 8.49 -9.43 0.95
CA ASN A 114 7.85 -8.65 -0.12
C ASN A 114 6.72 -7.77 0.42
N GLY A 115 5.83 -8.34 1.24
CA GLY A 115 4.74 -7.58 1.83
C GLY A 115 5.22 -6.50 2.79
N LEU A 116 6.22 -6.79 3.63
CA LEU A 116 6.84 -5.79 4.50
C LEU A 116 7.40 -4.63 3.68
N PHE A 117 8.18 -4.95 2.67
CA PHE A 117 8.83 -3.95 1.82
C PHE A 117 7.80 -3.05 1.10
N LEU A 118 6.78 -3.63 0.48
CA LEU A 118 5.75 -2.88 -0.23
C LEU A 118 4.86 -2.06 0.70
N LEU A 119 4.34 -2.68 1.77
CA LEU A 119 3.41 -2.00 2.68
C LEU A 119 4.09 -0.91 3.50
N ALA A 120 5.31 -1.16 4.00
CA ALA A 120 6.04 -0.16 4.79
C ALA A 120 6.48 1.04 3.94
N THR A 121 7.00 0.81 2.72
CA THR A 121 7.39 1.92 1.83
C THR A 121 6.19 2.71 1.35
N MET A 122 5.07 2.06 1.02
CA MET A 122 3.83 2.73 0.65
C MET A 122 3.34 3.64 1.79
N LEU A 123 3.23 3.11 3.01
CA LEU A 123 2.74 3.88 4.16
C LEU A 123 3.64 5.07 4.47
N ALA A 124 4.96 4.88 4.51
CA ALA A 124 5.92 5.95 4.75
C ALA A 124 5.85 7.04 3.67
N SER A 125 5.78 6.64 2.40
CA SER A 125 5.71 7.56 1.27
C SER A 125 4.45 8.41 1.28
N LEU A 126 3.28 7.80 1.54
CA LEU A 126 2.01 8.52 1.60
C LEU A 126 1.97 9.51 2.78
N ALA A 127 2.50 9.12 3.95
CA ALA A 127 2.57 9.99 5.10
C ALA A 127 3.46 11.22 4.84
N ILE A 128 4.64 11.02 4.22
CA ILE A 128 5.56 12.11 3.87
C ILE A 128 4.95 12.98 2.76
N LEU A 129 4.40 12.39 1.71
CA LEU A 129 3.80 13.13 0.60
C LEU A 129 2.66 14.02 1.11
N HIS A 130 1.79 13.51 1.97
CA HIS A 130 0.72 14.30 2.57
C HIS A 130 1.25 15.45 3.42
N SER A 131 2.34 15.23 4.18
CA SER A 131 2.92 16.27 5.05
C SER A 131 3.61 17.39 4.29
N GLN A 132 4.14 17.10 3.10
CA GLN A 132 4.90 18.04 2.29
C GLN A 132 4.04 18.70 1.22
N GLU A 133 3.26 17.91 0.44
CA GLU A 133 2.58 18.37 -0.77
C GLU A 133 1.20 17.72 -0.94
N LYS A 134 0.18 18.28 -0.32
CA LYS A 134 -1.20 17.75 -0.37
C LYS A 134 -1.77 17.67 -1.80
N PHE A 135 -1.40 18.62 -2.66
CA PHE A 135 -1.86 18.61 -4.05
C PHE A 135 -1.24 17.47 -4.87
N LEU A 136 0.04 17.15 -4.65
CA LEU A 136 0.66 15.98 -5.27
C LEU A 136 0.03 14.67 -4.76
N MET A 137 -0.35 14.65 -3.49
CA MET A 137 -1.11 13.51 -2.93
C MET A 137 -2.45 13.32 -3.64
N LEU A 138 -3.21 14.40 -3.88
CA LEU A 138 -4.46 14.34 -4.65
C LEU A 138 -4.21 13.91 -6.09
N LEU A 139 -3.18 14.42 -6.74
CA LEU A 139 -2.80 14.02 -8.09
C LEU A 139 -2.51 12.53 -8.18
N LEU A 140 -1.75 11.98 -7.22
CA LEU A 140 -1.49 10.54 -7.11
C LEU A 140 -2.80 9.74 -7.01
N LEU A 141 -3.72 10.16 -6.15
CA LEU A 141 -5.03 9.50 -5.99
C LEU A 141 -5.85 9.55 -7.28
N PHE A 142 -5.85 10.67 -8.00
CA PHE A 142 -6.52 10.78 -9.30
C PHE A 142 -5.94 9.82 -10.33
N TYR A 143 -4.62 9.64 -10.38
CA TYR A 143 -4.00 8.65 -11.27
C TYR A 143 -4.42 7.21 -10.92
N ILE A 144 -4.45 6.88 -9.63
CA ILE A 144 -4.90 5.56 -9.17
C ILE A 144 -6.36 5.32 -9.57
N TRP A 145 -7.25 6.28 -9.29
CA TRP A 145 -8.66 6.16 -9.65
C TRP A 145 -8.89 6.10 -11.17
N ALA A 146 -8.14 6.89 -11.95
CA ALA A 146 -8.21 6.83 -13.40
C ALA A 146 -7.76 5.46 -13.95
N ALA A 147 -6.71 4.88 -13.37
CA ALA A 147 -6.24 3.55 -13.74
C ALA A 147 -7.29 2.47 -13.39
N ASP A 148 -7.89 2.54 -12.20
CA ASP A 148 -8.95 1.61 -11.78
C ASP A 148 -10.20 1.68 -12.67
N ILE A 149 -10.61 2.91 -13.02
CA ILE A 149 -11.74 3.12 -13.94
C ILE A 149 -11.39 2.60 -15.33
N GLY A 150 -10.18 2.90 -15.85
CA GLY A 150 -9.74 2.44 -17.16
C GLY A 150 -9.59 0.92 -17.27
N ALA A 151 -9.21 0.25 -16.18
CA ALA A 151 -9.14 -1.20 -16.14
C ALA A 151 -10.51 -1.89 -16.11
N TYR A 152 -11.58 -1.15 -15.77
CA TYR A 152 -12.94 -1.69 -15.71
C TYR A 152 -13.63 -1.69 -17.08
N PHE A 153 -13.28 -0.76 -17.98
CA PHE A 153 -13.82 -0.64 -19.33
C PHE A 153 -12.89 -1.25 -20.36
#